data_f9335e72384af8f1f6fec76f75d916dd
#
_entry.id   f9335e72384af8f1f6fec76f75d916dd
#
_cell.length_a   1.000
_cell.length_b   1.000
_cell.length_c   1.000
_cell.angle_alpha   90.00
_cell.angle_beta   90.00
_cell.angle_gamma   90.00
#
_symmetry.space_group_name_H-M   'P 1'
#
loop_
_entity.id
_entity.type
_entity.pdbx_description
1 polymer ?
#
loop_
_entity_poly.entity_id
_entity_poly.type
_entity_poly.pdbx_seq_one_letter_code
_entity_poly.pdbx_strand_id
1 'polypeptide(L)'
;MDELPRAPFPRRRSGLRRITQGLGELDAELFEAVAHSPSRLLDTTMPALTRTADYSRLWLALAAVFALTGRPATQRAAARGVASLALTSLVTNLVIKRIRPRARPNVLLVPLLRRAHRLPLSNSLPSGHSASAAAFATGVGLESPLLGLPVAGLAGLVGLSRVATGAHYPGDVLAGLGIGTSIAVLGAKLVPPIPAPPPQRAEMLRVVTPARPDGAGVALVVNPASGNGRAGDVAAQVRRALPAITVVELGPDDDLAESLRRAADSAEVLAISGGDGSVATAA
;
A
#
# COMPACT_ATOMS: atom_id res chain seq x y z
N MET A 1 69.15 -40.84 -5.57
CA MET A 1 68.65 -39.47 -5.72
C MET A 1 67.14 -39.56 -5.83
N ASP A 2 66.46 -39.53 -4.67
CA ASP A 2 64.99 -39.61 -4.59
C ASP A 2 64.39 -38.25 -4.99
N GLU A 3 63.59 -38.25 -6.04
CA GLU A 3 62.79 -37.10 -6.41
C GLU A 3 61.67 -36.92 -5.36
N LEU A 4 61.76 -35.85 -4.58
CA LEU A 4 60.66 -35.42 -3.68
C LEU A 4 59.36 -35.12 -4.51
N PRO A 5 58.21 -35.62 -4.09
CA PRO A 5 56.98 -35.38 -4.78
C PRO A 5 56.66 -33.86 -4.74
N ARG A 6 56.55 -33.24 -5.92
CA ARG A 6 56.11 -31.83 -6.06
C ARG A 6 54.69 -31.65 -5.52
N ALA A 7 54.55 -30.85 -4.45
CA ALA A 7 53.24 -30.48 -3.93
C ALA A 7 52.37 -29.86 -5.04
N PRO A 8 51.10 -30.27 -5.20
CA PRO A 8 50.24 -29.70 -6.24
C PRO A 8 50.01 -28.20 -5.98
N PHE A 9 50.33 -27.37 -6.97
CA PHE A 9 50.04 -25.94 -6.90
C PHE A 9 48.58 -25.69 -6.55
N PRO A 10 48.27 -24.77 -5.63
CA PRO A 10 46.90 -24.48 -5.26
C PRO A 10 46.16 -23.94 -6.50
N ARG A 11 45.16 -24.69 -6.97
CA ARG A 11 44.30 -24.26 -8.08
C ARG A 11 43.73 -22.88 -7.77
N ARG A 12 44.07 -21.86 -8.57
CA ARG A 12 43.46 -20.52 -8.46
C ARG A 12 41.97 -20.66 -8.50
N ARG A 13 41.29 -20.44 -7.37
CA ARG A 13 39.82 -20.39 -7.32
C ARG A 13 39.36 -19.30 -8.29
N SER A 14 38.40 -19.62 -9.17
CA SER A 14 37.85 -18.65 -10.12
C SER A 14 37.34 -17.41 -9.36
N GLY A 15 37.43 -16.21 -9.92
CA GLY A 15 36.97 -14.97 -9.29
C GLY A 15 35.52 -15.06 -8.79
N LEU A 16 34.68 -15.78 -9.53
CA LEU A 16 33.28 -16.05 -9.17
C LEU A 16 33.15 -16.79 -7.83
N ARG A 17 34.00 -17.78 -7.56
CA ARG A 17 34.01 -18.51 -6.27
C ARG A 17 34.42 -17.64 -5.11
N ARG A 18 35.34 -16.69 -5.30
CA ARG A 18 35.71 -15.72 -4.25
C ARG A 18 34.56 -14.78 -3.93
N ILE A 19 33.87 -14.26 -4.95
CA ILE A 19 32.71 -13.38 -4.78
C ILE A 19 31.60 -14.10 -4.04
N THR A 20 31.25 -15.32 -4.44
CA THR A 20 30.16 -16.08 -3.77
C THR A 20 30.52 -16.47 -2.34
N GLN A 21 31.80 -16.71 -2.04
CA GLN A 21 32.26 -16.94 -0.66
C GLN A 21 32.16 -15.68 0.19
N GLY A 22 32.67 -14.53 -0.30
CA GLY A 22 32.59 -13.26 0.43
C GLY A 22 31.15 -12.81 0.68
N LEU A 23 30.24 -13.01 -0.29
CA LEU A 23 28.82 -12.74 -0.09
C LEU A 23 28.21 -13.66 0.98
N GLY A 24 28.64 -14.91 1.05
CA GLY A 24 28.19 -15.86 2.07
C GLY A 24 28.67 -15.51 3.48
N GLU A 25 29.91 -15.03 3.59
CA GLU A 25 30.51 -14.55 4.85
C GLU A 25 29.78 -13.29 5.33
N LEU A 26 29.59 -12.29 4.47
CA LEU A 26 28.84 -11.08 4.79
C LEU A 26 27.39 -11.41 5.25
N ASP A 27 26.76 -12.35 4.58
CA ASP A 27 25.39 -12.76 4.89
C ASP A 27 25.30 -13.40 6.29
N ALA A 28 26.33 -14.18 6.68
CA ALA A 28 26.43 -14.75 8.00
C ALA A 28 26.71 -13.68 9.07
N GLU A 29 27.63 -12.75 8.81
CA GLU A 29 27.94 -11.63 9.71
C GLU A 29 26.72 -10.74 9.97
N LEU A 30 25.97 -10.40 8.92
CA LEU A 30 24.73 -9.62 9.06
C LEU A 30 23.67 -10.37 9.85
N PHE A 31 23.55 -11.68 9.65
CA PHE A 31 22.67 -12.51 10.46
C PHE A 31 23.08 -12.49 11.95
N GLU A 32 24.36 -12.69 12.26
CA GLU A 32 24.88 -12.68 13.61
C GLU A 32 24.68 -11.31 14.29
N ALA A 33 24.91 -10.22 13.57
CA ALA A 33 24.65 -8.87 14.08
C ALA A 33 23.19 -8.68 14.50
N VAL A 34 22.24 -9.18 13.72
CA VAL A 34 20.81 -9.14 14.08
C VAL A 34 20.49 -10.09 15.21
N ALA A 35 21.05 -11.29 15.20
CA ALA A 35 20.83 -12.31 16.25
C ALA A 35 21.29 -11.85 17.63
N HIS A 36 22.47 -11.22 17.69
CA HIS A 36 23.06 -10.73 18.94
C HIS A 36 22.57 -9.33 19.35
N SER A 37 21.77 -8.66 18.53
CA SER A 37 21.25 -7.31 18.85
C SER A 37 20.37 -7.37 20.13
N PRO A 38 20.70 -6.62 21.19
CA PRO A 38 19.90 -6.57 22.42
C PRO A 38 18.69 -5.65 22.22
N SER A 39 17.56 -6.19 21.76
CA SER A 39 16.36 -5.42 21.48
C SER A 39 15.10 -6.13 21.98
N ARG A 40 14.50 -5.58 23.03
CA ARG A 40 13.20 -6.05 23.54
C ARG A 40 12.11 -6.00 22.46
N LEU A 41 12.15 -4.99 21.59
CA LEU A 41 11.20 -4.86 20.49
C LEU A 41 11.30 -6.07 19.53
N LEU A 42 12.52 -6.44 19.15
CA LEU A 42 12.72 -7.62 18.30
C LEU A 42 12.27 -8.90 19.01
N ASP A 43 12.53 -9.04 20.32
CA ASP A 43 12.17 -10.22 21.09
C ASP A 43 10.66 -10.44 21.20
N THR A 44 9.89 -9.36 21.28
CA THR A 44 8.44 -9.42 21.47
C THR A 44 7.66 -9.42 20.16
N THR A 45 8.05 -8.58 19.19
CA THR A 45 7.25 -8.34 17.97
C THR A 45 7.58 -9.31 16.85
N MET A 46 8.86 -9.70 16.67
CA MET A 46 9.25 -10.51 15.50
C MET A 46 8.68 -11.94 15.53
N PRO A 47 8.63 -12.65 16.68
CA PRO A 47 7.97 -13.95 16.75
C PRO A 47 6.46 -13.90 16.49
N ALA A 48 5.80 -12.83 16.94
CA ALA A 48 4.38 -12.62 16.67
C ALA A 48 4.13 -12.36 15.17
N LEU A 49 4.91 -11.44 14.58
CA LEU A 49 4.79 -11.09 13.17
C LEU A 49 5.05 -12.28 12.25
N THR A 50 6.10 -13.06 12.53
CA THR A 50 6.40 -14.24 11.72
C THR A 50 5.29 -15.29 11.77
N ARG A 51 4.63 -15.47 12.94
CA ARG A 51 3.49 -16.38 13.09
C ARG A 51 2.23 -15.91 12.34
N THR A 52 1.95 -14.62 12.36
CA THR A 52 0.80 -14.08 11.61
C THR A 52 0.98 -14.23 10.11
N ALA A 53 2.23 -14.19 9.64
CA ALA A 53 2.56 -14.38 8.23
C ALA A 53 2.60 -15.86 7.80
N ASP A 54 2.56 -16.82 8.75
CA ASP A 54 2.54 -18.24 8.43
C ASP A 54 1.28 -18.60 7.60
N TYR A 55 1.44 -19.50 6.64
CA TYR A 55 0.38 -19.94 5.73
C TYR A 55 -0.32 -18.78 4.99
N SER A 56 0.39 -17.67 4.79
CA SER A 56 -0.13 -16.46 4.13
C SER A 56 -1.34 -15.81 4.82
N ARG A 57 -1.63 -16.16 6.09
CA ARG A 57 -2.82 -15.68 6.83
C ARG A 57 -2.90 -14.15 6.88
N LEU A 58 -1.78 -13.48 7.13
CA LEU A 58 -1.71 -12.01 7.16
C LEU A 58 -2.16 -11.40 5.83
N TRP A 59 -1.67 -11.93 4.72
CA TRP A 59 -1.95 -11.42 3.38
C TRP A 59 -3.39 -11.70 2.95
N LEU A 60 -3.91 -12.89 3.30
CA LEU A 60 -5.30 -13.24 3.04
C LEU A 60 -6.26 -12.40 3.88
N ALA A 61 -5.93 -12.09 5.14
CA ALA A 61 -6.71 -11.19 5.97
C ALA A 61 -6.73 -9.77 5.40
N LEU A 62 -5.58 -9.23 4.96
CA LEU A 62 -5.53 -7.93 4.29
C LEU A 62 -6.33 -7.92 2.98
N ALA A 63 -6.23 -8.99 2.18
CA ALA A 63 -7.02 -9.11 0.96
C ALA A 63 -8.53 -9.12 1.26
N ALA A 64 -8.96 -9.80 2.32
CA ALA A 64 -10.36 -9.78 2.75
C ALA A 64 -10.81 -8.37 3.17
N VAL A 65 -10.00 -7.66 3.94
CA VAL A 65 -10.28 -6.26 4.32
C VAL A 65 -10.44 -5.39 3.08
N PHE A 66 -9.50 -5.48 2.11
CA PHE A 66 -9.58 -4.70 0.87
C PHE A 66 -10.81 -5.06 0.02
N ALA A 67 -11.18 -6.34 -0.04
CA ALA A 67 -12.36 -6.80 -0.77
C ALA A 67 -13.66 -6.28 -0.14
N LEU A 68 -13.72 -6.22 1.19
CA LEU A 68 -14.90 -5.76 1.95
C LEU A 68 -15.15 -4.25 1.87
N THR A 69 -14.18 -3.46 1.39
CA THR A 69 -14.39 -2.00 1.21
C THR A 69 -15.46 -1.67 0.18
N GLY A 70 -15.86 -2.61 -0.67
CA GLY A 70 -16.82 -2.42 -1.77
C GLY A 70 -16.29 -1.58 -2.95
N ARG A 71 -15.10 -1.00 -2.84
CA ARG A 71 -14.51 -0.16 -3.89
C ARG A 71 -13.86 -1.02 -4.98
N PRO A 72 -14.22 -0.87 -6.26
CA PRO A 72 -13.67 -1.71 -7.33
C PRO A 72 -12.14 -1.73 -7.42
N ALA A 73 -11.47 -0.59 -7.15
CA ALA A 73 -10.00 -0.50 -7.18
C ALA A 73 -9.35 -1.34 -6.08
N THR A 74 -9.89 -1.31 -4.84
CA THR A 74 -9.36 -2.09 -3.72
C THR A 74 -9.65 -3.58 -3.87
N GLN A 75 -10.79 -3.94 -4.46
CA GLN A 75 -11.12 -5.33 -4.79
C GLN A 75 -10.15 -5.90 -5.85
N ARG A 76 -9.84 -5.12 -6.91
CA ARG A 76 -8.82 -5.52 -7.89
C ARG A 76 -7.44 -5.66 -7.25
N ALA A 77 -7.06 -4.73 -6.38
CA ALA A 77 -5.80 -4.79 -5.64
C ALA A 77 -5.71 -6.07 -4.78
N ALA A 78 -6.79 -6.44 -4.07
CA ALA A 78 -6.87 -7.67 -3.32
C ALA A 78 -6.71 -8.91 -4.22
N ALA A 79 -7.48 -8.98 -5.31
CA ALA A 79 -7.44 -10.09 -6.25
C ALA A 79 -6.06 -10.27 -6.89
N ARG A 80 -5.45 -9.18 -7.38
CA ARG A 80 -4.10 -9.20 -7.96
C ARG A 80 -3.04 -9.58 -6.91
N GLY A 81 -3.13 -9.04 -5.71
CA GLY A 81 -2.25 -9.39 -4.60
C GLY A 81 -2.28 -10.89 -4.29
N VAL A 82 -3.47 -11.48 -4.17
CA VAL A 82 -3.66 -12.91 -3.91
C VAL A 82 -3.17 -13.77 -5.08
N ALA A 83 -3.49 -13.39 -6.32
CA ALA A 83 -3.04 -14.12 -7.51
C ALA A 83 -1.51 -14.13 -7.62
N SER A 84 -0.86 -12.98 -7.41
CA SER A 84 0.60 -12.85 -7.40
C SER A 84 1.24 -13.69 -6.30
N LEU A 85 0.68 -13.66 -5.09
CA LEU A 85 1.12 -14.47 -3.96
C LEU A 85 0.99 -15.97 -4.26
N ALA A 86 -0.15 -16.41 -4.76
CA ALA A 86 -0.40 -17.82 -5.07
C ALA A 86 0.57 -18.35 -6.13
N LEU A 87 0.75 -17.61 -7.22
CA LEU A 87 1.70 -17.97 -8.28
C LEU A 87 3.14 -18.01 -7.74
N THR A 88 3.53 -17.03 -6.95
CA THR A 88 4.87 -16.96 -6.34
C THR A 88 5.09 -18.13 -5.38
N SER A 89 4.11 -18.45 -4.56
CA SER A 89 4.19 -19.58 -3.62
C SER A 89 4.37 -20.89 -4.37
N LEU A 90 3.61 -21.09 -5.44
CA LEU A 90 3.71 -22.28 -6.29
C LEU A 90 5.12 -22.39 -6.91
N VAL A 91 5.58 -21.36 -7.61
CA VAL A 91 6.88 -21.35 -8.29
C VAL A 91 8.02 -21.51 -7.28
N THR A 92 7.99 -20.80 -6.16
CA THR A 92 9.05 -20.85 -5.15
C THR A 92 9.16 -22.24 -4.53
N ASN A 93 8.04 -22.86 -4.14
CA ASN A 93 8.07 -24.13 -3.43
C ASN A 93 8.28 -25.34 -4.34
N LEU A 94 7.74 -25.34 -5.57
CA LEU A 94 7.84 -26.48 -6.47
C LEU A 94 9.11 -26.45 -7.33
N VAL A 95 9.61 -25.27 -7.65
CA VAL A 95 10.73 -25.12 -8.60
C VAL A 95 11.97 -24.60 -7.90
N ILE A 96 11.94 -23.36 -7.40
CA ILE A 96 13.15 -22.62 -7.04
C ILE A 96 13.89 -23.27 -5.85
N LYS A 97 13.19 -23.72 -4.82
CA LYS A 97 13.78 -24.37 -3.65
C LYS A 97 14.51 -25.69 -3.98
N ARG A 98 14.21 -26.28 -5.12
CA ARG A 98 14.88 -27.54 -5.55
C ARG A 98 16.18 -27.30 -6.30
N ILE A 99 16.40 -26.09 -6.83
CA ILE A 99 17.56 -25.79 -7.70
C ILE A 99 18.84 -25.64 -6.88
N ARG A 100 18.78 -24.96 -5.71
CA ARG A 100 19.97 -24.64 -4.93
C ARG A 100 19.72 -24.84 -3.43
N PRO A 101 20.05 -26.03 -2.90
CA PRO A 101 19.92 -26.29 -1.47
C PRO A 101 20.88 -25.42 -0.66
N ARG A 102 20.38 -24.79 0.40
CA ARG A 102 21.16 -24.01 1.37
C ARG A 102 20.74 -24.38 2.78
N ALA A 103 21.71 -24.62 3.67
CA ALA A 103 21.44 -24.82 5.07
C ALA A 103 20.90 -23.53 5.72
N ARG A 104 20.07 -23.68 6.75
CA ARG A 104 19.55 -22.56 7.53
C ARG A 104 20.58 -22.03 8.50
N PRO A 105 20.41 -20.78 8.99
CA PRO A 105 21.21 -20.23 10.06
C PRO A 105 21.16 -21.11 11.31
N ASN A 106 22.23 -21.03 12.12
CA ASN A 106 22.22 -21.68 13.42
C ASN A 106 21.30 -20.93 14.39
N VAL A 107 20.11 -21.49 14.64
CA VAL A 107 19.10 -20.91 15.52
C VAL A 107 19.57 -20.77 16.98
N LEU A 108 20.63 -21.48 17.38
CA LEU A 108 21.18 -21.39 18.73
C LEU A 108 21.81 -20.03 19.02
N LEU A 109 22.21 -19.28 17.99
CA LEU A 109 22.72 -17.92 18.10
C LEU A 109 21.60 -16.89 18.41
N VAL A 110 20.34 -17.26 18.22
CA VAL A 110 19.19 -16.37 18.45
C VAL A 110 18.67 -16.55 19.89
N PRO A 111 18.35 -15.47 20.64
CA PRO A 111 17.74 -15.57 21.96
C PRO A 111 16.47 -16.44 21.96
N LEU A 112 16.29 -17.26 23.01
CA LEU A 112 15.16 -18.22 23.08
C LEU A 112 13.80 -17.57 22.84
N LEU A 113 13.57 -16.39 23.43
CA LEU A 113 12.31 -15.64 23.29
C LEU A 113 12.02 -15.21 21.84
N ARG A 114 13.09 -15.04 21.04
CA ARG A 114 13.00 -14.56 19.66
C ARG A 114 12.88 -15.69 18.65
N ARG A 115 13.23 -16.92 19.00
CA ARG A 115 13.24 -18.05 18.07
C ARG A 115 11.88 -18.31 17.44
N ALA A 116 11.89 -18.66 16.16
CA ALA A 116 10.67 -19.14 15.49
C ALA A 116 10.16 -20.43 16.16
N HIS A 117 8.87 -20.52 16.45
CA HIS A 117 8.26 -21.70 17.05
C HIS A 117 8.38 -22.96 16.17
N ARG A 118 8.39 -22.77 14.86
CA ARG A 118 8.55 -23.85 13.87
C ARG A 118 9.52 -23.40 12.79
N LEU A 119 10.60 -24.14 12.65
CA LEU A 119 11.50 -24.00 11.51
C LEU A 119 11.05 -24.97 10.42
N PRO A 120 10.79 -24.48 9.19
CA PRO A 120 10.48 -25.37 8.08
C PRO A 120 11.65 -26.33 7.80
N LEU A 121 11.36 -27.58 7.45
CA LEU A 121 12.38 -28.58 7.08
C LEU A 121 12.94 -28.35 5.66
N SER A 122 12.37 -27.43 4.89
CA SER A 122 12.84 -27.10 3.54
C SER A 122 14.11 -26.27 3.55
N ASN A 123 14.81 -26.19 2.42
CA ASN A 123 15.99 -25.37 2.20
C ASN A 123 15.76 -23.91 2.59
N SER A 124 16.85 -23.23 3.01
CA SER A 124 16.80 -21.81 3.43
C SER A 124 16.53 -20.88 2.27
N LEU A 125 17.20 -21.08 1.14
CA LEU A 125 17.09 -20.21 -0.04
C LEU A 125 16.02 -20.67 -1.01
N PRO A 126 15.18 -19.78 -1.51
CA PRO A 126 14.88 -18.43 -1.01
C PRO A 126 13.85 -18.47 0.13
N SER A 127 13.69 -17.32 0.84
CA SER A 127 12.64 -17.16 1.85
C SER A 127 11.26 -17.12 1.20
N GLY A 128 10.46 -18.18 1.42
CA GLY A 128 9.10 -18.25 0.88
C GLY A 128 8.16 -17.20 1.47
N HIS A 129 8.29 -16.87 2.77
CA HIS A 129 7.52 -15.80 3.41
C HIS A 129 7.80 -14.44 2.77
N SER A 130 9.07 -14.13 2.52
CA SER A 130 9.47 -12.87 1.87
C SER A 130 9.01 -12.82 0.42
N ALA A 131 9.07 -13.94 -0.29
CA ALA A 131 8.58 -14.02 -1.67
C ALA A 131 7.07 -13.77 -1.76
N SER A 132 6.28 -14.46 -0.93
CA SER A 132 4.83 -14.25 -0.87
C SER A 132 4.46 -12.84 -0.43
N ALA A 133 5.19 -12.28 0.54
CA ALA A 133 5.00 -10.92 1.03
C ALA A 133 5.21 -9.87 -0.06
N ALA A 134 6.35 -9.97 -0.77
CA ALA A 134 6.68 -9.04 -1.86
C ALA A 134 5.72 -9.17 -3.05
N ALA A 135 5.33 -10.39 -3.40
CA ALA A 135 4.38 -10.63 -4.48
C ALA A 135 3.01 -10.00 -4.18
N PHE A 136 2.51 -10.19 -2.96
CA PHE A 136 1.26 -9.58 -2.52
C PHE A 136 1.36 -8.05 -2.55
N ALA A 137 2.41 -7.49 -1.91
CA ALA A 137 2.61 -6.05 -1.84
C ALA A 137 2.74 -5.40 -3.23
N THR A 138 3.52 -6.01 -4.12
CA THR A 138 3.69 -5.55 -5.50
C THR A 138 2.38 -5.66 -6.27
N GLY A 139 1.65 -6.77 -6.14
CA GLY A 139 0.35 -6.96 -6.78
C GLY A 139 -0.67 -5.90 -6.36
N VAL A 140 -0.75 -5.60 -5.06
CA VAL A 140 -1.58 -4.51 -4.53
C VAL A 140 -1.12 -3.16 -5.06
N GLY A 141 0.19 -2.89 -5.03
CA GLY A 141 0.78 -1.61 -5.45
C GLY A 141 0.58 -1.29 -6.93
N LEU A 142 0.54 -2.30 -7.80
CA LEU A 142 0.26 -2.14 -9.23
C LEU A 142 -1.17 -1.66 -9.51
N GLU A 143 -2.15 -2.01 -8.68
CA GLU A 143 -3.53 -1.52 -8.78
C GLU A 143 -3.76 -0.25 -7.97
N SER A 144 -3.08 -0.10 -6.82
CA SER A 144 -3.23 1.02 -5.90
C SER A 144 -1.90 1.33 -5.22
N PRO A 145 -1.10 2.27 -5.76
CA PRO A 145 0.20 2.65 -5.17
C PRO A 145 0.07 3.13 -3.72
N LEU A 146 -1.02 3.82 -3.39
CA LEU A 146 -1.29 4.33 -2.03
C LEU A 146 -1.43 3.20 -1.00
N LEU A 147 -2.06 2.09 -1.37
CA LEU A 147 -2.15 0.89 -0.53
C LEU A 147 -0.88 0.04 -0.61
N GLY A 148 -0.21 0.04 -1.75
CA GLY A 148 0.99 -0.74 -1.98
C GLY A 148 2.15 -0.35 -1.08
N LEU A 149 2.36 0.94 -0.83
CA LEU A 149 3.47 1.44 0.01
C LEU A 149 3.43 0.89 1.45
N PRO A 150 2.34 1.04 2.23
CA PRO A 150 2.28 0.49 3.58
C PRO A 150 2.35 -1.05 3.59
N VAL A 151 1.77 -1.72 2.59
CA VAL A 151 1.87 -3.18 2.46
C VAL A 151 3.30 -3.61 2.14
N ALA A 152 4.05 -2.85 1.34
CA ALA A 152 5.46 -3.11 1.08
C ALA A 152 6.32 -2.92 2.34
N GLY A 153 6.04 -1.90 3.15
CA GLY A 153 6.67 -1.71 4.47
C GLY A 153 6.43 -2.93 5.38
N LEU A 154 5.19 -3.42 5.43
CA LEU A 154 4.85 -4.63 6.20
C LEU A 154 5.56 -5.87 5.63
N ALA A 155 5.69 -6.00 4.31
CA ALA A 155 6.43 -7.09 3.68
C ALA A 155 7.92 -7.06 4.08
N GLY A 156 8.53 -5.88 4.14
CA GLY A 156 9.88 -5.69 4.66
C GLY A 156 10.02 -6.12 6.12
N LEU A 157 9.07 -5.75 6.98
CA LEU A 157 9.03 -6.17 8.38
C LEU A 157 8.88 -7.69 8.53
N VAL A 158 8.04 -8.33 7.70
CA VAL A 158 7.95 -9.81 7.65
C VAL A 158 9.29 -10.40 7.22
N GLY A 159 9.97 -9.84 6.22
CA GLY A 159 11.33 -10.25 5.83
C GLY A 159 12.31 -10.14 7.00
N LEU A 160 12.34 -9.00 7.70
CA LEU A 160 13.17 -8.80 8.89
C LEU A 160 12.86 -9.83 9.98
N SER A 161 11.58 -10.14 10.19
CA SER A 161 11.18 -11.15 11.20
C SER A 161 11.78 -12.53 10.91
N ARG A 162 11.98 -12.88 9.61
CA ARG A 162 12.60 -14.17 9.24
C ARG A 162 14.07 -14.23 9.59
N VAL A 163 14.79 -13.11 9.49
CA VAL A 163 16.18 -13.01 9.93
C VAL A 163 16.26 -13.01 11.46
N ALA A 164 15.50 -12.13 12.10
CA ALA A 164 15.52 -11.97 13.55
C ALA A 164 15.15 -13.24 14.31
N THR A 165 14.26 -14.07 13.77
CA THR A 165 13.84 -15.35 14.40
C THR A 165 14.71 -16.55 14.02
N GLY A 166 15.80 -16.36 13.27
CA GLY A 166 16.75 -17.40 12.88
C GLY A 166 16.26 -18.33 11.76
N ALA A 167 15.19 -17.98 11.07
CA ALA A 167 14.64 -18.83 10.03
C ALA A 167 15.40 -18.74 8.69
N HIS A 168 15.98 -17.59 8.39
CA HIS A 168 16.64 -17.29 7.12
C HIS A 168 17.80 -16.32 7.27
N TYR A 169 18.78 -16.40 6.37
CA TYR A 169 19.78 -15.36 6.21
C TYR A 169 19.20 -14.11 5.51
N PRO A 170 19.81 -12.93 5.68
CA PRO A 170 19.41 -11.72 4.93
C PRO A 170 19.33 -11.93 3.42
N GLY A 171 20.32 -12.62 2.83
CA GLY A 171 20.34 -12.94 1.41
C GLY A 171 19.19 -13.81 0.94
N ASP A 172 18.70 -14.74 1.78
CA ASP A 172 17.51 -15.54 1.47
C ASP A 172 16.26 -14.67 1.40
N VAL A 173 16.18 -13.67 2.29
CA VAL A 173 15.08 -12.68 2.34
C VAL A 173 15.09 -11.80 1.10
N LEU A 174 16.26 -11.23 0.75
CA LEU A 174 16.41 -10.38 -0.44
C LEU A 174 16.09 -11.15 -1.72
N ALA A 175 16.58 -12.39 -1.84
CA ALA A 175 16.25 -13.25 -2.96
C ALA A 175 14.73 -13.52 -3.04
N GLY A 176 14.09 -13.80 -1.90
CA GLY A 176 12.65 -13.98 -1.83
C GLY A 176 11.88 -12.73 -2.26
N LEU A 177 12.24 -11.56 -1.73
CA LEU A 177 11.62 -10.27 -2.10
C LEU A 177 11.76 -10.03 -3.61
N GLY A 178 12.95 -10.22 -4.17
CA GLY A 178 13.20 -10.05 -5.60
C GLY A 178 12.37 -10.99 -6.47
N ILE A 179 12.28 -12.28 -6.10
CA ILE A 179 11.48 -13.27 -6.82
C ILE A 179 9.99 -12.90 -6.79
N GLY A 180 9.46 -12.58 -5.61
CA GLY A 180 8.05 -12.21 -5.46
C GLY A 180 7.67 -10.99 -6.29
N THR A 181 8.48 -9.94 -6.21
CA THR A 181 8.30 -8.72 -7.01
C THR A 181 8.36 -9.03 -8.51
N SER A 182 9.36 -9.81 -8.95
CA SER A 182 9.53 -10.15 -10.36
C SER A 182 8.32 -10.92 -10.91
N ILE A 183 7.81 -11.91 -10.17
CA ILE A 183 6.64 -12.68 -10.58
C ILE A 183 5.40 -11.79 -10.67
N ALA A 184 5.17 -10.89 -9.71
CA ALA A 184 4.05 -9.96 -9.73
C ALA A 184 4.13 -8.98 -10.93
N VAL A 185 5.31 -8.42 -11.20
CA VAL A 185 5.55 -7.52 -12.35
C VAL A 185 5.39 -8.25 -13.67
N LEU A 186 5.91 -9.48 -13.80
CA LEU A 186 5.72 -10.29 -15.01
C LEU A 186 4.24 -10.64 -15.21
N GLY A 187 3.52 -10.99 -14.14
CA GLY A 187 2.09 -11.21 -14.19
C GLY A 187 1.31 -9.98 -14.66
N ALA A 188 1.75 -8.77 -14.29
CA ALA A 188 1.14 -7.53 -14.74
C ALA A 188 1.36 -7.24 -16.25
N LYS A 189 2.40 -7.80 -16.86
CA LYS A 189 2.58 -7.73 -18.33
C LYS A 189 1.58 -8.63 -19.07
N LEU A 190 1.17 -9.73 -18.47
CA LEU A 190 0.18 -10.65 -19.04
C LEU A 190 -1.26 -10.17 -18.81
N VAL A 191 -1.51 -9.61 -17.62
CA VAL A 191 -2.80 -9.03 -17.24
C VAL A 191 -2.52 -7.60 -16.72
N PRO A 192 -2.56 -6.59 -17.59
CA PRO A 192 -2.25 -5.21 -17.20
C PRO A 192 -3.17 -4.68 -16.09
N PRO A 193 -2.64 -3.86 -15.15
CA PRO A 193 -3.47 -3.15 -14.18
C PRO A 193 -4.42 -2.19 -14.91
N ILE A 194 -5.60 -1.98 -14.32
CA ILE A 194 -6.56 -1.02 -14.86
C ILE A 194 -6.16 0.36 -14.29
N PRO A 195 -5.77 1.32 -15.15
CA PRO A 195 -5.43 2.66 -14.70
C PRO A 195 -6.59 3.27 -13.92
N ALA A 196 -6.29 3.97 -12.82
CA ALA A 196 -7.28 4.83 -12.20
C ALA A 196 -7.71 5.88 -13.23
N PRO A 197 -9.03 6.14 -13.39
CA PRO A 197 -9.45 7.23 -14.25
C PRO A 197 -8.75 8.51 -13.77
N PRO A 198 -8.25 9.35 -14.70
CA PRO A 198 -7.69 10.62 -14.31
C PRO A 198 -8.73 11.38 -13.48
N PRO A 199 -8.33 12.16 -12.46
CA PRO A 199 -9.26 12.98 -11.72
C PRO A 199 -10.00 13.84 -12.75
N GLN A 200 -11.29 13.60 -12.91
CA GLN A 200 -12.12 14.43 -13.76
C GLN A 200 -12.12 15.81 -13.12
N ARG A 201 -11.35 16.73 -13.68
CA ARG A 201 -11.59 18.14 -13.44
C ARG A 201 -12.97 18.37 -13.99
N ALA A 202 -13.92 18.73 -13.13
CA ALA A 202 -15.18 19.24 -13.59
C ALA A 202 -14.85 20.40 -14.56
N GLU A 203 -15.15 20.22 -15.83
CA GLU A 203 -15.10 21.31 -16.77
C GLU A 203 -16.05 22.36 -16.24
N MET A 204 -15.50 23.50 -15.79
CA MET A 204 -16.36 24.61 -15.39
C MET A 204 -17.10 25.03 -16.67
N LEU A 205 -18.37 24.65 -16.75
CA LEU A 205 -19.28 25.20 -17.74
C LEU A 205 -19.31 26.73 -17.55
N ARG A 206 -18.54 27.45 -18.35
CA ARG A 206 -18.63 28.89 -18.42
C ARG A 206 -19.92 29.23 -19.20
N VAL A 207 -21.01 29.33 -18.44
CA VAL A 207 -22.24 29.91 -19.00
C VAL A 207 -22.02 31.42 -18.99
N VAL A 208 -21.96 32.02 -20.20
CA VAL A 208 -21.90 33.47 -20.34
C VAL A 208 -23.33 34.00 -20.15
N THR A 209 -23.61 34.45 -18.92
CA THR A 209 -24.88 35.12 -18.62
C THR A 209 -24.69 36.64 -18.72
N PRO A 210 -25.72 37.38 -19.19
CA PRO A 210 -25.68 38.83 -19.15
C PRO A 210 -25.41 39.37 -17.74
N ALA A 211 -24.62 40.43 -17.66
CA ALA A 211 -24.36 41.07 -16.36
C ALA A 211 -25.67 41.59 -15.72
N ARG A 212 -25.88 41.32 -14.45
CA ARG A 212 -27.07 41.73 -13.67
C ARG A 212 -26.60 42.64 -12.51
N PRO A 213 -26.31 43.90 -12.77
CA PRO A 213 -25.64 44.77 -11.82
C PRO A 213 -26.49 45.09 -10.56
N ASP A 214 -27.80 44.93 -10.65
CA ASP A 214 -28.76 45.09 -9.55
C ASP A 214 -29.20 43.75 -8.90
N GLY A 215 -28.84 42.60 -9.52
CA GLY A 215 -29.25 41.27 -9.09
C GLY A 215 -30.64 40.83 -9.49
N ALA A 216 -31.30 41.52 -10.45
CA ALA A 216 -32.63 41.14 -10.94
C ALA A 216 -32.61 39.73 -11.56
N GLY A 217 -33.56 38.87 -11.20
CA GLY A 217 -33.68 37.50 -11.66
C GLY A 217 -32.63 36.54 -11.06
N VAL A 218 -31.88 36.96 -10.01
CA VAL A 218 -30.97 36.11 -9.27
C VAL A 218 -31.60 35.73 -7.92
N ALA A 219 -31.62 34.44 -7.60
CA ALA A 219 -31.94 33.94 -6.24
C ALA A 219 -30.67 33.42 -5.55
N LEU A 220 -30.39 33.91 -4.36
CA LEU A 220 -29.32 33.44 -3.51
C LEU A 220 -29.89 32.65 -2.33
N VAL A 221 -29.55 31.38 -2.24
CA VAL A 221 -29.86 30.56 -1.05
C VAL A 221 -28.65 30.61 -0.12
N VAL A 222 -28.87 31.00 1.11
CA VAL A 222 -27.84 31.12 2.17
C VAL A 222 -28.09 30.07 3.24
N ASN A 223 -27.10 29.18 3.44
CA ASN A 223 -27.13 28.21 4.54
C ASN A 223 -26.36 28.76 5.75
N PRO A 224 -27.05 29.28 6.80
CA PRO A 224 -26.40 29.88 7.96
C PRO A 224 -25.67 28.83 8.85
N ALA A 225 -26.02 27.55 8.75
CA ALA A 225 -25.36 26.48 9.48
C ALA A 225 -23.96 26.15 8.94
N SER A 226 -23.60 26.69 7.76
CA SER A 226 -22.27 26.50 7.16
C SER A 226 -21.36 27.68 7.46
N GLY A 227 -20.13 27.39 7.89
CA GLY A 227 -19.14 28.41 8.24
C GLY A 227 -19.27 28.93 9.68
N ASN A 228 -18.34 29.75 10.09
CA ASN A 228 -18.21 30.26 11.50
C ASN A 228 -19.25 31.34 11.90
N GLY A 229 -20.52 31.17 11.57
CA GLY A 229 -21.59 32.08 11.96
C GLY A 229 -21.68 33.41 11.18
N ARG A 230 -20.92 33.57 10.10
CA ARG A 230 -20.89 34.78 9.26
C ARG A 230 -21.93 34.82 8.14
N ALA A 231 -22.76 33.82 8.04
CA ALA A 231 -23.74 33.71 6.92
C ALA A 231 -24.79 34.84 6.92
N GLY A 232 -25.23 35.31 8.10
CA GLY A 232 -26.11 36.46 8.19
C GLY A 232 -25.50 37.77 7.68
N ASP A 233 -24.20 37.95 7.85
CA ASP A 233 -23.47 39.10 7.29
C ASP A 233 -23.42 39.02 5.75
N VAL A 234 -23.31 37.82 5.16
CA VAL A 234 -23.28 37.66 3.73
C VAL A 234 -24.63 38.06 3.09
N ALA A 235 -25.75 37.62 3.65
CA ALA A 235 -27.08 37.96 3.17
C ALA A 235 -27.31 39.49 3.19
N ALA A 236 -26.92 40.14 4.28
CA ALA A 236 -27.04 41.60 4.42
C ALA A 236 -26.10 42.36 3.48
N GLN A 237 -24.90 41.91 3.25
CA GLN A 237 -23.95 42.51 2.28
C GLN A 237 -24.45 42.37 0.84
N VAL A 238 -24.96 41.20 0.48
CA VAL A 238 -25.46 40.91 -0.88
C VAL A 238 -26.70 41.77 -1.17
N ARG A 239 -27.67 41.84 -0.25
CA ARG A 239 -28.86 42.74 -0.42
C ARG A 239 -28.49 44.23 -0.59
N ARG A 240 -27.39 44.68 0.05
CA ARG A 240 -26.89 46.05 -0.13
C ARG A 240 -26.23 46.28 -1.47
N ALA A 241 -25.48 45.26 -1.94
CA ALA A 241 -24.76 45.35 -3.23
C ALA A 241 -25.64 45.08 -4.44
N LEU A 242 -26.67 44.26 -4.30
CA LEU A 242 -27.58 43.81 -5.36
C LEU A 242 -29.03 44.01 -4.87
N PRO A 243 -29.61 45.22 -5.00
CA PRO A 243 -30.90 45.56 -4.40
C PRO A 243 -32.10 44.72 -4.92
N ALA A 244 -32.02 44.22 -6.15
CA ALA A 244 -33.08 43.43 -6.76
C ALA A 244 -32.90 41.90 -6.63
N ILE A 245 -31.91 41.46 -5.87
CA ILE A 245 -31.69 40.00 -5.64
C ILE A 245 -32.70 39.44 -4.66
N THR A 246 -33.17 38.22 -4.92
CA THR A 246 -33.96 37.43 -3.98
C THR A 246 -33.04 36.64 -3.11
N VAL A 247 -33.05 36.89 -1.78
CA VAL A 247 -32.22 36.13 -0.79
C VAL A 247 -33.12 35.25 0.06
N VAL A 248 -32.87 33.95 0.00
CA VAL A 248 -33.54 32.89 0.80
C VAL A 248 -32.55 32.42 1.86
N GLU A 249 -32.82 32.71 3.12
CA GLU A 249 -32.02 32.23 4.27
C GLU A 249 -32.68 30.97 4.82
N LEU A 250 -31.91 29.87 4.92
CA LEU A 250 -32.41 28.59 5.43
C LEU A 250 -32.57 28.64 6.95
N GLY A 251 -33.73 28.23 7.42
CA GLY A 251 -33.98 27.97 8.84
C GLY A 251 -33.39 26.63 9.30
N PRO A 252 -33.42 26.35 10.62
CA PRO A 252 -32.89 25.09 11.18
C PRO A 252 -33.58 23.83 10.65
N ASP A 253 -34.85 23.94 10.29
CA ASP A 253 -35.72 22.82 9.88
C ASP A 253 -35.96 22.79 8.35
N ASP A 254 -35.37 23.72 7.59
CA ASP A 254 -35.57 23.77 6.15
C ASP A 254 -34.79 22.71 5.40
N ASP A 255 -35.46 22.01 4.46
CA ASP A 255 -34.79 21.12 3.51
C ASP A 255 -34.06 21.95 2.45
N LEU A 256 -32.75 21.78 2.40
CA LEU A 256 -31.88 22.48 1.47
C LEU A 256 -32.24 22.19 0.00
N ALA A 257 -32.49 20.92 -0.32
CA ALA A 257 -32.76 20.53 -1.72
C ALA A 257 -34.12 21.08 -2.21
N GLU A 258 -35.12 21.10 -1.34
CA GLU A 258 -36.43 21.68 -1.64
C GLU A 258 -36.37 23.21 -1.76
N SER A 259 -35.62 23.88 -0.89
CA SER A 259 -35.42 25.32 -0.94
C SER A 259 -34.64 25.77 -2.18
N LEU A 260 -33.64 24.96 -2.62
CA LEU A 260 -32.92 25.20 -3.87
C LEU A 260 -33.83 25.04 -5.09
N ARG A 261 -34.69 24.00 -5.11
CA ARG A 261 -35.65 23.82 -6.23
C ARG A 261 -36.61 25.00 -6.32
N ARG A 262 -37.23 25.40 -5.18
CA ARG A 262 -38.14 26.56 -5.15
C ARG A 262 -37.47 27.87 -5.63
N ALA A 263 -36.23 28.07 -5.19
CA ALA A 263 -35.45 29.23 -5.64
C ALA A 263 -35.12 29.19 -7.14
N ALA A 264 -34.78 28.00 -7.66
CA ALA A 264 -34.51 27.81 -9.09
C ALA A 264 -35.75 28.02 -9.97
N ASP A 265 -36.93 27.57 -9.50
CA ASP A 265 -38.20 27.77 -10.25
C ASP A 265 -38.62 29.25 -10.35
N SER A 266 -38.13 30.09 -9.44
CA SER A 266 -38.48 31.52 -9.35
C SER A 266 -37.43 32.48 -9.93
N ALA A 267 -36.25 31.97 -10.33
CA ALA A 267 -35.14 32.80 -10.75
C ALA A 267 -34.49 32.27 -12.05
N GLU A 268 -33.87 33.17 -12.80
CA GLU A 268 -33.07 32.80 -13.98
C GLU A 268 -31.67 32.33 -13.65
N VAL A 269 -31.16 32.77 -12.50
CA VAL A 269 -29.83 32.39 -11.96
C VAL A 269 -29.95 32.03 -10.52
N LEU A 270 -29.53 30.77 -10.17
CA LEU A 270 -29.44 30.30 -8.83
C LEU A 270 -28.02 30.51 -8.30
N ALA A 271 -27.89 31.14 -7.15
CA ALA A 271 -26.63 31.27 -6.39
C ALA A 271 -26.76 30.59 -5.02
N ILE A 272 -25.67 30.07 -4.51
CA ILE A 272 -25.63 29.46 -3.19
C ILE A 272 -24.46 30.00 -2.36
N SER A 273 -24.73 30.29 -1.11
CA SER A 273 -23.71 30.55 -0.08
C SER A 273 -23.82 29.50 1.01
N GLY A 274 -22.81 28.64 1.09
CA GLY A 274 -22.80 27.51 2.01
C GLY A 274 -21.45 26.76 2.01
N GLY A 275 -21.37 25.68 2.75
CA GLY A 275 -20.21 24.76 2.72
C GLY A 275 -20.25 23.80 1.55
N ASP A 276 -19.20 22.95 1.43
CA ASP A 276 -19.04 21.99 0.32
C ASP A 276 -20.28 21.11 0.09
N GLY A 277 -20.96 20.69 1.17
CA GLY A 277 -22.20 19.93 1.09
C GLY A 277 -23.34 20.71 0.45
N SER A 278 -23.48 22.00 0.77
CA SER A 278 -24.51 22.86 0.20
C SER A 278 -24.26 23.13 -1.30
N VAL A 279 -23.01 23.35 -1.67
CA VAL A 279 -22.61 23.54 -3.08
C VAL A 279 -22.85 22.27 -3.89
N ALA A 280 -22.48 21.10 -3.33
CA ALA A 280 -22.71 19.81 -3.99
C ALA A 280 -24.19 19.47 -4.19
N THR A 281 -25.07 19.94 -3.31
CA THR A 281 -26.53 19.74 -3.45
C THR A 281 -27.13 20.65 -4.53
N ALA A 282 -26.52 21.82 -4.77
CA ALA A 282 -26.97 22.78 -5.78
C ALA A 282 -26.49 22.45 -7.21
N ALA A 283 -25.43 21.63 -7.35
CA ALA A 283 -24.84 21.21 -8.62
C ALA A 283 -25.56 19.99 -9.22
#